data_11fe0f91016706a1c4fe844aa4623c26
#
_entry.id   11fe0f91016706a1c4fe844aa4623c26
#
_cell.length_a   1.000
_cell.length_b   1.000
_cell.length_c   1.000
_cell.angle_alpha   90.00
_cell.angle_beta   90.00
_cell.angle_gamma   90.00
#
_symmetry.space_group_name_H-M   'P 1'
#
loop_
_entity.id
_entity.type
_entity.pdbx_description
1 polymer ?
#
loop_
_entity_poly.entity_id
_entity_poly.type
_entity_poly.pdbx_seq_one_letter_code
_entity_poly.pdbx_strand_id
1 'polypeptide(L)'
;PPLPAHRELIAAADLQQPLSDGRQLLAHQRAGVRWLLARRGAVLADEMGLGKTLTALAAARALLRCSATRLLVVAPVGLHDHWRREALALQLSPELLSWARLPQEPPDGGCVLVVDEAHFAQNSQAKRTQALLRLARHPRIRAVWLLTGTPLKNGRPVQLLPLLMAIGHPLARD
;
A
#
# COMPACT_ATOMS: atom_id res chain seq x y z
N PRO A 1 -1.64 -6.00 -18.05
CA PRO A 1 -0.25 -5.86 -18.47
C PRO A 1 0.70 -6.02 -17.27
N PRO A 2 1.93 -6.51 -17.49
CA PRO A 2 2.93 -6.64 -16.45
C PRO A 2 3.27 -5.26 -15.87
N LEU A 3 3.82 -5.26 -14.63
CA LEU A 3 4.39 -4.02 -14.07
C LEU A 3 5.63 -3.60 -14.90
N PRO A 4 5.93 -2.29 -14.96
CA PRO A 4 7.19 -1.80 -15.53
C PRO A 4 8.40 -2.45 -14.87
N ALA A 5 9.54 -2.45 -15.57
CA ALA A 5 10.76 -3.00 -15.00
C ALA A 5 11.15 -2.27 -13.70
N HIS A 6 11.66 -2.99 -12.72
CA HIS A 6 12.03 -2.42 -11.41
C HIS A 6 12.97 -1.21 -11.52
N ARG A 7 13.92 -1.24 -12.47
CA ARG A 7 14.84 -0.12 -12.72
C ARG A 7 14.10 1.14 -13.18
N GLU A 8 13.08 1.01 -14.01
CA GLU A 8 12.27 2.14 -14.48
C GLU A 8 11.44 2.72 -13.34
N LEU A 9 10.86 1.87 -12.49
CA LEU A 9 10.12 2.31 -11.31
C LEU A 9 11.00 3.06 -10.31
N ILE A 10 12.23 2.59 -10.07
CA ILE A 10 13.19 3.29 -9.20
C ILE A 10 13.57 4.65 -9.77
N ALA A 11 13.82 4.74 -11.09
CA ALA A 11 14.09 6.02 -11.74
C ALA A 11 12.88 6.97 -11.63
N ALA A 12 11.67 6.47 -11.86
CA ALA A 12 10.44 7.26 -11.74
C ALA A 12 10.11 7.69 -10.29
N ALA A 13 10.61 6.97 -9.28
CA ALA A 13 10.42 7.32 -7.88
C ALA A 13 11.14 8.59 -7.47
N ASP A 14 12.26 8.92 -8.15
CA ASP A 14 13.00 10.16 -7.95
C ASP A 14 13.37 10.40 -6.48
N LEU A 15 14.03 9.39 -5.88
CA LEU A 15 14.23 9.27 -4.42
C LEU A 15 15.17 10.33 -3.81
N GLN A 16 15.91 11.07 -4.63
CA GLN A 16 16.85 12.09 -4.17
C GLN A 16 16.25 13.50 -4.21
N GLN A 17 15.15 13.71 -4.93
CA GLN A 17 14.53 15.01 -5.04
C GLN A 17 13.73 15.36 -3.77
N PRO A 18 13.79 16.63 -3.34
CA PRO A 18 12.92 17.12 -2.29
C PRO A 18 11.43 16.96 -2.67
N LEU A 19 10.59 16.78 -1.68
CA LEU A 19 9.14 16.86 -1.82
C LEU A 19 8.72 18.32 -2.07
N SER A 20 7.49 18.54 -2.48
CA SER A 20 6.99 19.90 -2.75
C SER A 20 7.00 20.83 -1.52
N ASP A 21 7.03 20.26 -0.32
CA ASP A 21 7.15 20.99 0.96
C ASP A 21 8.60 21.12 1.46
N GLY A 22 9.59 20.72 0.66
CA GLY A 22 11.01 20.81 0.97
C GLY A 22 11.58 19.64 1.78
N ARG A 23 10.74 18.73 2.29
CA ARG A 23 11.21 17.53 2.98
C ARG A 23 11.92 16.59 2.01
N GLN A 24 12.81 15.76 2.56
CA GLN A 24 13.46 14.68 1.82
C GLN A 24 13.13 13.33 2.45
N LEU A 25 13.07 12.30 1.62
CA LEU A 25 12.93 10.94 2.13
C LEU A 25 14.17 10.53 2.92
N LEU A 26 13.96 10.01 4.11
CA LEU A 26 15.01 9.45 4.95
C LEU A 26 15.58 8.16 4.34
N ALA A 27 16.77 7.75 4.76
CA ALA A 27 17.45 6.56 4.21
C ALA A 27 16.59 5.30 4.30
N HIS A 28 15.95 5.04 5.45
CA HIS A 28 15.04 3.90 5.63
C HIS A 28 13.78 4.00 4.77
N GLN A 29 13.23 5.20 4.57
CA GLN A 29 12.09 5.41 3.68
C GLN A 29 12.46 5.10 2.21
N ARG A 30 13.64 5.57 1.75
CA ARG A 30 14.15 5.21 0.41
C ARG A 30 14.34 3.70 0.24
N ALA A 31 14.82 3.01 1.28
CA ALA A 31 14.91 1.55 1.28
C ALA A 31 13.52 0.90 1.21
N GLY A 32 12.56 1.40 1.97
CA GLY A 32 11.16 0.96 1.93
C GLY A 32 10.50 1.16 0.56
N VAL A 33 10.74 2.29 -0.10
CA VAL A 33 10.26 2.52 -1.48
C VAL A 33 10.80 1.47 -2.43
N ARG A 34 12.11 1.21 -2.39
CA ARG A 34 12.73 0.17 -3.24
C ARG A 34 12.14 -1.22 -2.96
N TRP A 35 11.90 -1.53 -1.69
CA TRP A 35 11.27 -2.78 -1.27
C TRP A 35 9.88 -2.95 -1.85
N LEU A 36 9.03 -1.92 -1.77
CA LEU A 36 7.67 -1.95 -2.31
C LEU A 36 7.66 -2.07 -3.83
N LEU A 37 8.50 -1.31 -4.53
CA LEU A 37 8.56 -1.31 -5.99
C LEU A 37 9.13 -2.60 -6.59
N ALA A 38 9.89 -3.37 -5.81
CA ALA A 38 10.40 -4.67 -6.24
C ALA A 38 9.31 -5.77 -6.25
N ARG A 39 8.11 -5.50 -5.72
CA ARG A 39 7.09 -6.53 -5.45
C ARG A 39 5.69 -6.05 -5.80
N ARG A 40 4.91 -6.92 -6.44
CA ARG A 40 3.48 -6.66 -6.63
C ARG A 40 2.73 -6.65 -5.29
N GLY A 41 3.07 -7.54 -4.39
CA GLY A 41 2.51 -7.62 -3.04
C GLY A 41 3.60 -7.55 -1.99
N ALA A 42 3.45 -6.66 -1.01
CA ALA A 42 4.43 -6.48 0.07
C ALA A 42 3.76 -6.06 1.37
N VAL A 43 4.42 -6.41 2.47
CA VAL A 43 4.12 -5.89 3.80
C VAL A 43 5.26 -4.98 4.23
N LEU A 44 4.93 -3.75 4.60
CA LEU A 44 5.84 -2.81 5.25
C LEU A 44 5.51 -2.78 6.75
N ALA A 45 6.31 -3.51 7.52
CA ALA A 45 6.09 -3.75 8.95
C ALA A 45 7.02 -2.91 9.84
N ASP A 46 7.36 -1.72 9.38
CA ASP A 46 8.18 -0.78 10.14
C ASP A 46 7.46 -0.31 11.42
N GLU A 47 8.22 0.08 12.43
CA GLU A 47 7.68 0.63 13.67
C GLU A 47 6.80 1.86 13.44
N MET A 48 5.96 2.15 14.42
CA MET A 48 5.12 3.36 14.40
C MET A 48 6.02 4.62 14.36
N GLY A 49 5.59 5.64 13.61
CA GLY A 49 6.33 6.90 13.50
C GLY A 49 7.44 6.95 12.45
N LEU A 50 7.80 5.85 11.81
CA LEU A 50 8.86 5.82 10.77
C LEU A 50 8.40 6.33 9.39
N GLY A 51 7.19 6.89 9.30
CA GLY A 51 6.71 7.52 8.07
C GLY A 51 6.32 6.55 6.95
N LYS A 52 5.72 5.40 7.31
CA LYS A 52 5.21 4.41 6.33
C LYS A 52 4.29 5.01 5.27
N THR A 53 3.44 5.96 5.67
CA THR A 53 2.54 6.70 4.78
C THR A 53 3.32 7.35 3.64
N LEU A 54 4.35 8.13 3.98
CA LEU A 54 5.18 8.82 3.00
C LEU A 54 5.95 7.84 2.10
N THR A 55 6.46 6.76 2.68
CA THR A 55 7.15 5.68 1.95
C THR A 55 6.20 5.04 0.91
N ALA A 56 4.99 4.68 1.30
CA ALA A 56 4.01 4.08 0.40
C ALA A 56 3.56 5.05 -0.70
N LEU A 57 3.34 6.32 -0.37
CA LEU A 57 2.99 7.37 -1.34
C LEU A 57 4.11 7.60 -2.35
N ALA A 58 5.37 7.63 -1.92
CA ALA A 58 6.52 7.79 -2.83
C ALA A 58 6.65 6.60 -3.79
N ALA A 59 6.41 5.38 -3.31
CA ALA A 59 6.36 4.20 -4.18
C ALA A 59 5.17 4.25 -5.15
N ALA A 60 3.98 4.64 -4.67
CA ALA A 60 2.79 4.78 -5.52
C ALA A 60 3.00 5.82 -6.62
N ARG A 61 3.65 6.97 -6.31
CA ARG A 61 3.99 8.00 -7.29
C ARG A 61 4.76 7.43 -8.48
N ALA A 62 5.72 6.54 -8.23
CA ALA A 62 6.49 5.90 -9.29
C ALA A 62 5.60 5.05 -10.21
N LEU A 63 4.71 4.24 -9.66
CA LEU A 63 3.77 3.44 -10.45
C LEU A 63 2.79 4.31 -11.25
N LEU A 64 2.27 5.39 -10.65
CA LEU A 64 1.37 6.31 -11.32
C LEU A 64 2.04 7.02 -12.51
N ARG A 65 3.32 7.38 -12.40
CA ARG A 65 4.10 7.98 -13.49
C ARG A 65 4.36 7.02 -14.64
N CYS A 66 4.51 5.72 -14.34
CA CYS A 66 4.88 4.71 -15.35
C CYS A 66 3.68 4.02 -15.99
N SER A 67 2.54 3.92 -15.32
CA SER A 67 1.43 3.07 -15.77
C SER A 67 0.05 3.73 -15.73
N ALA A 68 -0.04 5.03 -15.51
CA ALA A 68 -1.29 5.80 -15.49
C ALA A 68 -2.39 5.12 -14.65
N THR A 69 -2.06 4.65 -13.46
CA THR A 69 -2.96 3.96 -12.54
C THR A 69 -3.59 4.91 -11.53
N ARG A 70 -4.56 4.42 -10.78
CA ARG A 70 -5.17 5.10 -9.63
C ARG A 70 -4.55 4.62 -8.33
N LEU A 71 -4.55 5.46 -7.32
CA LEU A 71 -4.12 5.12 -5.96
C LEU A 71 -5.34 5.00 -5.05
N LEU A 72 -5.58 3.80 -4.54
CA LEU A 72 -6.59 3.51 -3.53
C LEU A 72 -5.88 3.31 -2.19
N VAL A 73 -6.37 3.98 -1.16
CA VAL A 73 -5.83 3.84 0.20
C VAL A 73 -6.95 3.45 1.14
N VAL A 74 -6.86 2.25 1.69
CA VAL A 74 -7.72 1.79 2.79
C VAL A 74 -7.09 2.21 4.10
N ALA A 75 -7.76 3.06 4.86
CA ALA A 75 -7.27 3.56 6.14
C ALA A 75 -8.42 3.81 7.13
N PRO A 76 -8.15 3.84 8.44
CA PRO A 76 -9.08 4.37 9.42
C PRO A 76 -9.50 5.81 9.06
N VAL A 77 -10.78 6.14 9.20
CA VAL A 77 -11.31 7.47 8.82
C VAL A 77 -10.56 8.61 9.52
N GLY A 78 -10.17 8.41 10.79
CA GLY A 78 -9.39 9.40 11.54
C GLY A 78 -8.00 9.70 10.96
N LEU A 79 -7.48 8.85 10.07
CA LEU A 79 -6.19 9.05 9.39
C LEU A 79 -6.34 9.64 7.97
N HIS A 80 -7.56 9.82 7.46
CA HIS A 80 -7.77 10.29 6.09
C HIS A 80 -7.15 11.67 5.85
N ASP A 81 -7.26 12.61 6.80
CA ASP A 81 -6.65 13.94 6.66
C ASP A 81 -5.13 13.89 6.72
N HIS A 82 -4.55 12.99 7.50
CA HIS A 82 -3.11 12.73 7.47
C HIS A 82 -2.67 12.21 6.09
N TRP A 83 -3.38 11.24 5.53
CA TRP A 83 -3.10 10.71 4.18
C TRP A 83 -3.19 11.80 3.10
N ARG A 84 -4.22 12.67 3.16
CA ARG A 84 -4.35 13.80 2.22
C ARG A 84 -3.18 14.76 2.30
N ARG A 85 -2.78 15.15 3.51
CA ARG A 85 -1.65 16.08 3.72
C ARG A 85 -0.34 15.51 3.20
N GLU A 86 -0.03 14.27 3.52
CA GLU A 86 1.18 13.62 3.03
C GLU A 86 1.17 13.43 1.50
N ALA A 87 0.00 13.13 0.93
CA ALA A 87 -0.15 13.00 -0.51
C ALA A 87 0.09 14.31 -1.26
N LEU A 88 -0.32 15.45 -0.69
CA LEU A 88 -0.06 16.78 -1.28
C LEU A 88 1.44 17.06 -1.44
N ALA A 89 2.28 16.64 -0.49
CA ALA A 89 3.73 16.79 -0.57
C ALA A 89 4.34 16.03 -1.77
N LEU A 90 3.65 15.03 -2.28
CA LEU A 90 4.03 14.24 -3.45
C LEU A 90 3.19 14.57 -4.69
N GLN A 91 2.31 15.57 -4.61
CA GLN A 91 1.38 15.97 -5.68
C GLN A 91 0.47 14.81 -6.11
N LEU A 92 -0.01 14.03 -5.13
CA LEU A 92 -0.91 12.90 -5.33
C LEU A 92 -2.31 13.19 -4.77
N SER A 93 -3.31 12.57 -5.37
CA SER A 93 -4.71 12.61 -4.93
C SER A 93 -5.25 11.18 -4.79
N PRO A 94 -5.01 10.52 -3.64
CA PRO A 94 -5.49 9.17 -3.40
C PRO A 94 -7.00 9.13 -3.20
N GLU A 95 -7.64 8.07 -3.66
CA GLU A 95 -9.00 7.72 -3.26
C GLU A 95 -8.96 7.01 -1.90
N LEU A 96 -9.48 7.68 -0.88
CA LEU A 96 -9.47 7.18 0.50
C LEU A 96 -10.70 6.35 0.79
N LEU A 97 -10.48 5.10 1.16
CA LEU A 97 -11.49 4.10 1.47
C LEU A 97 -11.48 3.81 2.98
N SER A 98 -12.65 3.73 3.59
CA SER A 98 -12.75 3.30 4.99
C SER A 98 -12.85 1.78 5.10
N TRP A 99 -12.33 1.22 6.18
CA TRP A 99 -12.47 -0.21 6.50
C TRP A 99 -13.92 -0.70 6.61
N ALA A 100 -14.86 0.21 6.87
CA ALA A 100 -16.29 -0.13 6.98
C ALA A 100 -16.98 -0.22 5.62
N ARG A 101 -16.42 0.39 4.57
CA ARG A 101 -17.04 0.50 3.23
C ARG A 101 -16.00 0.30 2.14
N LEU A 102 -15.57 -0.93 1.94
CA LEU A 102 -14.74 -1.28 0.79
C LEU A 102 -15.63 -1.55 -0.42
N PRO A 103 -15.28 -1.03 -1.62
CA PRO A 103 -16.03 -1.31 -2.83
C PRO A 103 -15.92 -2.80 -3.21
N GLN A 104 -16.89 -3.30 -3.92
CA GLN A 104 -16.86 -4.67 -4.44
C GLN A 104 -15.83 -4.82 -5.56
N GLU A 105 -15.68 -3.78 -6.36
CA GLU A 105 -14.73 -3.70 -7.47
C GLU A 105 -13.93 -2.38 -7.40
N PRO A 106 -12.67 -2.37 -7.84
CA PRO A 106 -11.93 -1.13 -7.97
C PRO A 106 -12.45 -0.32 -9.16
N PRO A 107 -12.22 1.01 -9.18
CA PRO A 107 -12.58 1.84 -10.32
C PRO A 107 -11.86 1.38 -11.60
N ASP A 108 -12.33 1.91 -12.75
CA ASP A 108 -11.74 1.60 -14.05
C ASP A 108 -10.27 2.05 -14.12
N GLY A 109 -9.50 1.28 -14.88
CA GLY A 109 -8.05 1.44 -15.00
C GLY A 109 -7.26 0.57 -14.02
N GLY A 110 -5.94 0.61 -14.12
CA GLY A 110 -5.06 -0.09 -13.18
C GLY A 110 -4.98 0.66 -11.84
N CYS A 111 -4.99 -0.06 -10.72
CA CYS A 111 -4.96 0.53 -9.38
C CYS A 111 -3.78 0.03 -8.55
N VAL A 112 -3.19 0.91 -7.76
CA VAL A 112 -2.33 0.55 -6.62
C VAL A 112 -3.20 0.57 -5.37
N LEU A 113 -3.18 -0.51 -4.60
CA LEU A 113 -3.92 -0.63 -3.36
C LEU A 113 -2.93 -0.56 -2.18
N VAL A 114 -3.03 0.48 -1.39
CA VAL A 114 -2.32 0.63 -0.12
C VAL A 114 -3.31 0.40 1.01
N VAL A 115 -2.94 -0.42 1.97
CA VAL A 115 -3.80 -0.77 3.11
C VAL A 115 -3.08 -0.40 4.39
N ASP A 116 -3.53 0.66 5.02
CA ASP A 116 -3.01 1.13 6.30
C ASP A 116 -3.68 0.41 7.46
N GLU A 117 -2.96 0.26 8.56
CA GLU A 117 -3.38 -0.50 9.73
C GLU A 117 -3.86 -1.91 9.34
N ALA A 118 -3.08 -2.58 8.48
CA ALA A 118 -3.45 -3.87 7.89
C ALA A 118 -3.78 -4.96 8.92
N HIS A 119 -3.36 -4.80 10.19
CA HIS A 119 -3.73 -5.70 11.27
C HIS A 119 -5.25 -5.78 11.51
N PHE A 120 -6.05 -4.82 11.00
CA PHE A 120 -7.52 -4.94 11.02
C PHE A 120 -8.07 -6.10 10.16
N ALA A 121 -7.27 -6.63 9.24
CA ALA A 121 -7.62 -7.77 8.39
C ALA A 121 -7.13 -9.13 8.93
N GLN A 122 -6.67 -9.22 10.17
CA GLN A 122 -6.12 -10.47 10.73
C GLN A 122 -7.19 -11.54 11.05
N ASN A 123 -8.46 -11.19 11.12
CA ASN A 123 -9.55 -12.16 11.25
C ASN A 123 -10.12 -12.51 9.87
N SER A 124 -9.82 -13.71 9.37
CA SER A 124 -10.26 -14.19 8.05
C SER A 124 -11.79 -14.25 7.89
N GLN A 125 -12.54 -14.43 8.97
CA GLN A 125 -14.01 -14.52 8.94
C GLN A 125 -14.68 -13.15 8.97
N ALA A 126 -13.97 -12.08 9.26
CA ALA A 126 -14.55 -10.74 9.30
C ALA A 126 -14.93 -10.26 7.90
N LYS A 127 -16.14 -9.67 7.77
CA LYS A 127 -16.66 -9.14 6.49
C LYS A 127 -15.68 -8.17 5.82
N ARG A 128 -15.02 -7.30 6.61
CA ARG A 128 -14.01 -6.36 6.11
C ARG A 128 -12.80 -7.06 5.51
N THR A 129 -12.34 -8.17 6.11
CA THR A 129 -11.23 -8.98 5.60
C THR A 129 -11.60 -9.64 4.28
N GLN A 130 -12.78 -10.23 4.20
CA GLN A 130 -13.31 -10.84 2.97
C GLN A 130 -13.46 -9.81 1.84
N ALA A 131 -13.91 -8.59 2.17
CA ALA A 131 -14.01 -7.49 1.21
C ALA A 131 -12.61 -7.05 0.72
N LEU A 132 -11.64 -6.91 1.64
CA LEU A 132 -10.27 -6.59 1.27
C LEU A 132 -9.65 -7.66 0.36
N LEU A 133 -9.80 -8.94 0.69
CA LEU A 133 -9.27 -10.05 -0.11
C LEU A 133 -9.85 -10.06 -1.53
N ARG A 134 -11.15 -9.80 -1.66
CA ARG A 134 -11.82 -9.67 -2.95
C ARG A 134 -11.21 -8.53 -3.77
N LEU A 135 -11.11 -7.35 -3.17
CA LEU A 135 -10.55 -6.17 -3.80
C LEU A 135 -9.10 -6.39 -4.22
N ALA A 136 -8.25 -6.91 -3.32
CA ALA A 136 -6.83 -7.14 -3.56
C ALA A 136 -6.53 -8.13 -4.69
N ARG A 137 -7.42 -9.10 -4.90
CA ARG A 137 -7.30 -10.12 -5.96
C ARG A 137 -7.86 -9.67 -7.31
N HIS A 138 -8.51 -8.53 -7.37
CA HIS A 138 -9.13 -8.06 -8.60
C HIS A 138 -8.06 -7.80 -9.69
N PRO A 139 -8.31 -8.17 -10.97
CA PRO A 139 -7.31 -8.03 -12.05
C PRO A 139 -6.82 -6.60 -12.31
N ARG A 140 -7.63 -5.58 -11.95
CA ARG A 140 -7.26 -4.17 -12.05
C ARG A 140 -6.26 -3.74 -10.97
N ILE A 141 -6.10 -4.50 -9.90
CA ILE A 141 -5.11 -4.19 -8.84
C ILE A 141 -3.72 -4.63 -9.31
N ARG A 142 -2.86 -3.64 -9.53
CA ARG A 142 -1.48 -3.81 -10.03
C ARG A 142 -0.51 -4.13 -8.92
N ALA A 143 -0.68 -3.49 -7.77
CA ALA A 143 0.13 -3.72 -6.58
C ALA A 143 -0.74 -3.63 -5.34
N VAL A 144 -0.39 -4.43 -4.31
CA VAL A 144 -1.03 -4.44 -2.99
C VAL A 144 0.06 -4.27 -1.95
N TRP A 145 0.03 -3.17 -1.21
CA TRP A 145 0.98 -2.90 -0.14
C TRP A 145 0.27 -2.72 1.19
N LEU A 146 0.64 -3.54 2.15
CA LEU A 146 0.07 -3.54 3.49
C LEU A 146 1.02 -2.84 4.45
N LEU A 147 0.52 -1.86 5.17
CA LEU A 147 1.28 -1.11 6.17
C LEU A 147 0.77 -1.49 7.57
N THR A 148 1.66 -1.83 8.46
CA THR A 148 1.30 -2.13 9.86
C THR A 148 2.50 -1.96 10.77
N GLY A 149 2.31 -1.37 11.95
CA GLY A 149 3.31 -1.38 13.03
C GLY A 149 3.26 -2.64 13.89
N THR A 150 2.21 -3.46 13.75
CA THR A 150 1.97 -4.66 14.56
C THR A 150 1.58 -5.84 13.66
N PRO A 151 2.54 -6.42 12.91
CA PRO A 151 2.23 -7.51 11.98
C PRO A 151 1.73 -8.77 12.67
N LEU A 152 2.11 -8.98 13.93
CA LEU A 152 1.68 -10.09 14.78
C LEU A 152 1.04 -9.56 16.06
N LYS A 153 -0.26 -9.33 16.02
CA LYS A 153 -1.01 -9.02 17.23
C LYS A 153 -1.18 -10.31 18.05
N ASN A 154 -0.77 -10.27 19.33
CA ASN A 154 -0.83 -11.43 20.25
C ASN A 154 0.04 -12.64 19.86
N GLY A 155 1.06 -12.48 19.02
CA GLY A 155 2.03 -13.55 18.71
C GLY A 155 1.46 -14.78 18.00
N ARG A 156 0.28 -14.68 17.36
CA ARG A 156 -0.37 -15.80 16.65
C ARG A 156 -0.05 -15.79 15.16
N PRO A 157 0.81 -16.67 14.65
CA PRO A 157 1.20 -16.68 13.22
C PRO A 157 0.02 -16.84 12.25
N VAL A 158 -1.04 -17.55 12.65
CA VAL A 158 -2.26 -17.74 11.82
C VAL A 158 -2.92 -16.40 11.43
N GLN A 159 -2.71 -15.34 12.20
CA GLN A 159 -3.22 -14.01 11.91
C GLN A 159 -2.51 -13.34 10.72
N LEU A 160 -1.35 -13.83 10.31
CA LEU A 160 -0.68 -13.38 9.09
C LEU A 160 -1.32 -13.95 7.83
N LEU A 161 -2.01 -15.07 7.92
CA LEU A 161 -2.55 -15.75 6.73
C LEU A 161 -3.41 -14.83 5.86
N PRO A 162 -4.40 -14.08 6.36
CA PRO A 162 -5.15 -13.15 5.52
C PRO A 162 -4.29 -12.07 4.87
N LEU A 163 -3.25 -11.58 5.56
CA LEU A 163 -2.33 -10.59 5.02
C LEU A 163 -1.49 -11.19 3.88
N LEU A 164 -0.98 -12.40 4.05
CA LEU A 164 -0.26 -13.15 3.02
C LEU A 164 -1.16 -13.44 1.81
N MET A 165 -2.43 -13.79 2.06
CA MET A 165 -3.43 -13.98 1.00
C MET A 165 -3.66 -12.69 0.21
N ALA A 166 -3.76 -11.55 0.88
CA ALA A 166 -4.00 -10.26 0.23
C ALA A 166 -2.85 -9.86 -0.70
N ILE A 167 -1.60 -10.12 -0.32
CA ILE A 167 -0.43 -9.83 -1.16
C ILE A 167 -0.10 -10.94 -2.17
N GLY A 168 -0.86 -12.04 -2.19
CA GLY A 168 -0.62 -13.17 -3.10
C GLY A 168 0.65 -13.96 -2.79
N HIS A 169 1.04 -14.03 -1.51
CA HIS A 169 2.24 -14.74 -1.09
C HIS A 169 2.09 -16.25 -1.32
N PRO A 170 3.13 -16.98 -1.82
CA PRO A 170 3.05 -18.41 -2.09
C PRO A 170 2.57 -19.28 -0.92
N LEU A 171 2.96 -18.96 0.31
CA LEU A 171 2.55 -19.68 1.53
C LEU A 171 1.04 -19.61 1.83
N ALA A 172 0.27 -18.82 1.11
CA ALA A 172 -1.16 -18.64 1.32
C ALA A 172 -1.99 -19.04 0.09
N ARG A 173 -1.43 -19.89 -0.78
CA ARG A 173 -2.09 -20.31 -2.05
C ARG A 173 -2.87 -21.62 -1.94
N ASP A 174 -2.81 -22.32 -0.80
CA ASP A 174 -3.49 -23.59 -0.56
C ASP A 174 -4.78 -23.41 0.21
#